data_8e1848aafa2b8d9857bfa8fc74ce59b2
#
_entry.id   8e1848aafa2b8d9857bfa8fc74ce59b2
#
_cell.length_a   1.000
_cell.length_b   1.000
_cell.length_c   1.000
_cell.angle_alpha   90.00
_cell.angle_beta   90.00
_cell.angle_gamma   90.00
#
_symmetry.space_group_name_H-M   'P 1'
#
loop_
_entity.id
_entity.type
_entity.pdbx_description
1 polymer ?
#
loop_
_entity_poly.entity_id
_entity_poly.type
_entity_poly.pdbx_seq_one_letter_code
_entity_poly.pdbx_strand_id
1 'polypeptide(L)'
;MAQDYYELLGVSRSATPEELKKAYRRLARQLHPDVNDAPDAADRFKEVTTAYEVLSDPQKKSVYDRGGNPLGGGGGAGGFAGGGFSFDDIMDAFFGGGGNTRGPRSRVQRGQDALLRLQVDLAEAAFGVTHDIKVDTAVVCTRCDGSGAEDDSEAVTCGTCHGHGEVQHVQRTPLGSVRTARPCPTCHGFGSVIPDPCHECNGDGRVRSRRSLTVSIPAGVDQGTRIQLAGEGEVGPGGGPPGDLYIEVEVARHPVFTRKGDQLRCQVTLPMTAAALGTHVDLPTLEADLADQDGPDTVGLEVPAGTQSGETLTLRGQGVPRLRGPGRGDLVVEMVVETPDRLDDEQRELLKQLAELRGEDRPEAQMGSTHRHGMFGRIKDAFR
;
A
#
# COMPACT_ATOMS: atom_id res chain seq x y z
N MET A 1 15.20 15.76 -45.44
CA MET A 1 16.47 15.06 -45.22
C MET A 1 16.29 14.33 -43.88
N ALA A 2 16.43 13.00 -43.85
CA ALA A 2 16.29 12.26 -42.58
C ALA A 2 17.48 12.65 -41.68
N GLN A 3 17.19 13.19 -40.52
CA GLN A 3 18.22 13.51 -39.51
C GLN A 3 18.87 12.21 -39.01
N ASP A 4 20.20 12.24 -38.87
CA ASP A 4 20.95 11.06 -38.34
C ASP A 4 20.65 10.91 -36.85
N TYR A 5 20.22 9.71 -36.44
CA TYR A 5 19.89 9.40 -35.05
C TYR A 5 21.05 9.59 -34.07
N TYR A 6 22.28 9.39 -34.53
CA TYR A 6 23.47 9.68 -33.73
C TYR A 6 23.65 11.18 -33.48
N GLU A 7 23.40 12.02 -34.53
CA GLU A 7 23.42 13.47 -34.39
C GLU A 7 22.31 14.00 -33.49
N LEU A 8 21.11 13.42 -33.58
CA LEU A 8 19.96 13.75 -32.69
C LEU A 8 20.27 13.50 -31.21
N LEU A 9 20.94 12.41 -30.90
CA LEU A 9 21.37 12.11 -29.52
C LEU A 9 22.65 12.82 -29.12
N GLY A 10 23.40 13.45 -30.09
CA GLY A 10 24.67 14.08 -29.84
C GLY A 10 25.76 13.12 -29.40
N VAL A 11 25.81 11.92 -30.03
CA VAL A 11 26.80 10.88 -29.73
C VAL A 11 27.50 10.40 -31.00
N SER A 12 28.66 9.76 -30.84
CA SER A 12 29.37 9.19 -32.00
C SER A 12 28.73 7.87 -32.45
N ARG A 13 28.96 7.44 -33.69
CA ARG A 13 28.48 6.12 -34.19
C ARG A 13 29.09 4.93 -33.44
N SER A 14 30.22 5.14 -32.75
CA SER A 14 30.88 4.15 -31.92
C SER A 14 30.44 4.19 -30.46
N ALA A 15 29.40 4.96 -30.09
CA ALA A 15 28.93 5.11 -28.74
C ALA A 15 28.46 3.80 -28.13
N THR A 16 28.84 3.58 -26.86
CA THR A 16 28.44 2.44 -26.08
C THR A 16 26.96 2.55 -25.64
N PRO A 17 26.30 1.44 -25.29
CA PRO A 17 24.92 1.47 -24.78
C PRO A 17 24.73 2.40 -23.57
N GLU A 18 25.76 2.50 -22.73
CA GLU A 18 25.74 3.40 -21.56
C GLU A 18 25.78 4.87 -21.93
N GLU A 19 26.59 5.23 -22.95
CA GLU A 19 26.67 6.58 -23.47
C GLU A 19 25.37 7.01 -24.16
N LEU A 20 24.77 6.11 -24.94
CA LEU A 20 23.44 6.32 -25.55
C LEU A 20 22.38 6.58 -24.48
N LYS A 21 22.34 5.77 -23.42
CA LYS A 21 21.40 5.92 -22.31
C LYS A 21 21.61 7.23 -21.54
N LYS A 22 22.85 7.63 -21.35
CA LYS A 22 23.21 8.90 -20.67
C LYS A 22 22.80 10.11 -21.49
N ALA A 23 23.04 10.08 -22.79
CA ALA A 23 22.66 11.14 -23.73
C ALA A 23 21.15 11.30 -23.81
N TYR A 24 20.41 10.19 -23.96
CA TYR A 24 18.95 10.17 -23.95
C TYR A 24 18.37 10.76 -22.66
N ARG A 25 18.84 10.32 -21.49
CA ARG A 25 18.34 10.83 -20.20
C ARG A 25 18.55 12.34 -20.03
N ARG A 26 19.65 12.88 -20.57
CA ARG A 26 19.94 14.33 -20.55
C ARG A 26 18.94 15.09 -21.41
N LEU A 27 18.74 14.63 -22.66
CA LEU A 27 17.84 15.29 -23.62
C LEU A 27 16.38 15.14 -23.22
N ALA A 28 15.98 13.97 -22.71
CA ALA A 28 14.62 13.72 -22.23
C ALA A 28 14.22 14.66 -21.08
N ARG A 29 15.14 14.97 -20.16
CA ARG A 29 14.89 15.97 -19.09
C ARG A 29 14.79 17.41 -19.62
N GLN A 30 15.55 17.75 -20.65
CA GLN A 30 15.55 19.09 -21.25
C GLN A 30 14.33 19.35 -22.12
N LEU A 31 13.81 18.32 -22.77
CA LEU A 31 12.71 18.40 -23.74
C LEU A 31 11.38 17.90 -23.16
N HIS A 32 11.31 17.57 -21.86
CA HIS A 32 10.08 17.09 -21.23
C HIS A 32 9.00 18.17 -21.26
N PRO A 33 7.77 17.85 -21.68
CA PRO A 33 6.69 18.84 -21.81
C PRO A 33 6.33 19.55 -20.50
N ASP A 34 6.60 18.91 -19.33
CA ASP A 34 6.36 19.54 -18.01
C ASP A 34 7.47 20.55 -17.61
N VAL A 35 8.60 20.58 -18.35
CA VAL A 35 9.77 21.40 -17.99
C VAL A 35 10.10 22.40 -19.09
N ASN A 36 9.63 22.14 -20.32
CA ASN A 36 9.96 22.94 -21.49
C ASN A 36 8.70 23.30 -22.31
N ASP A 37 8.29 24.55 -22.23
CA ASP A 37 7.09 25.09 -22.89
C ASP A 37 7.36 25.55 -24.37
N ALA A 38 8.52 25.24 -24.93
CA ALA A 38 8.82 25.59 -26.31
C ALA A 38 7.90 24.82 -27.28
N PRO A 39 7.35 25.48 -28.32
CA PRO A 39 6.37 24.88 -29.22
C PRO A 39 6.90 23.67 -30.01
N ASP A 40 8.22 23.51 -30.15
CA ASP A 40 8.91 22.41 -30.82
C ASP A 40 9.44 21.32 -29.83
N ALA A 41 9.30 21.54 -28.53
CA ALA A 41 9.83 20.63 -27.51
C ALA A 41 9.21 19.21 -27.59
N ALA A 42 7.92 19.13 -27.80
CA ALA A 42 7.20 17.84 -27.91
C ALA A 42 7.63 17.05 -29.17
N ASP A 43 7.87 17.71 -30.28
CA ASP A 43 8.29 17.05 -31.52
C ASP A 43 9.75 16.59 -31.42
N ARG A 44 10.64 17.45 -30.90
CA ARG A 44 12.01 17.06 -30.60
C ARG A 44 12.14 15.93 -29.58
N PHE A 45 11.26 15.90 -28.57
CA PHE A 45 11.21 14.79 -27.61
C PHE A 45 10.89 13.47 -28.29
N LYS A 46 9.92 13.46 -29.24
CA LYS A 46 9.57 12.28 -30.04
C LYS A 46 10.76 11.80 -30.87
N GLU A 47 11.42 12.73 -31.56
CA GLU A 47 12.58 12.43 -32.41
C GLU A 47 13.72 11.79 -31.60
N VAL A 48 14.05 12.36 -30.43
CA VAL A 48 15.08 11.86 -29.51
C VAL A 48 14.72 10.49 -28.97
N THR A 49 13.44 10.26 -28.66
CA THR A 49 12.94 8.96 -28.15
C THR A 49 13.04 7.89 -29.24
N THR A 50 12.61 8.20 -30.46
CA THR A 50 12.73 7.32 -31.63
C THR A 50 14.20 6.96 -31.92
N ALA A 51 15.08 7.94 -31.89
CA ALA A 51 16.51 7.73 -32.09
C ALA A 51 17.11 6.78 -31.04
N TYR A 52 16.74 6.96 -29.76
CA TYR A 52 17.20 6.09 -28.70
C TYR A 52 16.65 4.66 -28.83
N GLU A 53 15.38 4.49 -29.16
CA GLU A 53 14.77 3.18 -29.38
C GLU A 53 15.48 2.38 -30.47
N VAL A 54 15.77 3.02 -31.58
CA VAL A 54 16.48 2.37 -32.70
C VAL A 54 17.92 2.05 -32.34
N LEU A 55 18.63 2.93 -31.69
CA LEU A 55 20.08 2.76 -31.41
C LEU A 55 20.35 1.91 -30.15
N SER A 56 19.38 1.76 -29.26
CA SER A 56 19.50 0.92 -28.06
C SER A 56 19.25 -0.57 -28.33
N ASP A 57 18.52 -0.91 -29.38
CA ASP A 57 18.26 -2.29 -29.81
C ASP A 57 19.33 -2.74 -30.83
N PRO A 58 20.13 -3.78 -30.52
CA PRO A 58 21.19 -4.25 -31.44
C PRO A 58 20.69 -4.64 -32.84
N GLN A 59 19.47 -5.16 -32.95
CA GLN A 59 18.90 -5.56 -34.22
C GLN A 59 18.44 -4.37 -35.03
N LYS A 60 17.70 -3.44 -34.43
CA LYS A 60 17.25 -2.18 -35.06
C LYS A 60 18.44 -1.32 -35.46
N LYS A 61 19.45 -1.21 -34.59
CA LYS A 61 20.71 -0.50 -34.86
C LYS A 61 21.42 -1.08 -36.09
N SER A 62 21.52 -2.40 -36.19
CA SER A 62 22.19 -3.05 -37.32
C SER A 62 21.47 -2.81 -38.66
N VAL A 63 20.13 -2.71 -38.64
CA VAL A 63 19.31 -2.38 -39.81
C VAL A 63 19.53 -0.91 -40.18
N TYR A 64 19.54 -0.01 -39.21
CA TYR A 64 19.78 1.42 -39.43
C TYR A 64 21.17 1.70 -39.96
N ASP A 65 22.22 1.10 -39.41
CA ASP A 65 23.62 1.26 -39.81
C ASP A 65 23.90 0.75 -41.25
N ARG A 66 23.04 -0.21 -41.74
CA ARG A 66 23.08 -0.67 -43.15
C ARG A 66 22.24 0.16 -44.11
N GLY A 67 21.62 1.27 -43.61
CA GLY A 67 20.81 2.16 -44.45
C GLY A 67 19.37 1.65 -44.63
N GLY A 68 18.92 0.66 -43.86
CA GLY A 68 17.53 0.17 -43.84
C GLY A 68 16.62 1.06 -43.00
N ASN A 69 15.31 0.92 -43.18
CA ASN A 69 14.33 1.57 -42.32
C ASN A 69 13.99 0.67 -41.15
N PRO A 70 14.54 0.95 -39.93
CA PRO A 70 14.31 0.09 -38.74
C PRO A 70 12.88 0.16 -38.19
N LEU A 71 12.06 1.13 -38.65
CA LEU A 71 10.68 1.35 -38.26
C LEU A 71 9.68 0.92 -39.35
N GLY A 72 10.17 0.50 -40.52
CA GLY A 72 9.36 0.07 -41.66
C GLY A 72 8.85 -1.35 -41.47
N GLY A 73 7.56 -1.52 -41.27
CA GLY A 73 6.87 -2.81 -41.24
C GLY A 73 6.98 -3.56 -42.57
N GLY A 74 7.81 -4.60 -42.61
CA GLY A 74 7.92 -5.58 -43.69
C GLY A 74 7.89 -6.97 -43.10
N GLY A 75 6.85 -7.76 -43.43
CA GLY A 75 6.45 -9.03 -42.87
C GLY A 75 7.56 -10.06 -42.68
N GLY A 76 7.46 -10.80 -41.61
CA GLY A 76 8.28 -11.98 -41.30
C GLY A 76 8.07 -12.44 -39.88
N ALA A 77 7.38 -13.58 -39.75
CA ALA A 77 7.07 -14.28 -38.51
C ALA A 77 8.29 -14.50 -37.59
N GLY A 78 8.11 -14.35 -36.31
CA GLY A 78 9.06 -14.81 -35.30
C GLY A 78 8.87 -14.11 -33.97
N GLY A 79 8.07 -14.73 -33.07
CA GLY A 79 7.77 -14.23 -31.76
C GLY A 79 9.01 -14.09 -30.87
N PHE A 80 8.93 -13.17 -29.91
CA PHE A 80 9.58 -13.38 -28.63
C PHE A 80 8.82 -12.66 -27.50
N ALA A 81 8.46 -13.44 -26.47
CA ALA A 81 7.94 -13.01 -25.18
C ALA A 81 9.08 -12.40 -24.36
N GLY A 82 8.87 -11.20 -23.82
CA GLY A 82 9.79 -10.56 -22.89
C GLY A 82 9.23 -9.19 -22.52
N GLY A 83 8.63 -9.07 -21.33
CA GLY A 83 7.92 -7.92 -20.81
C GLY A 83 8.63 -6.57 -20.96
N GLY A 84 8.25 -5.82 -21.97
CA GLY A 84 8.57 -4.41 -22.12
C GLY A 84 7.34 -3.78 -22.80
N PHE A 85 6.74 -2.78 -22.20
CA PHE A 85 5.70 -1.97 -22.78
C PHE A 85 6.24 -1.40 -24.10
N SER A 86 5.69 -1.85 -25.22
CA SER A 86 6.04 -1.36 -26.54
C SER A 86 5.59 0.10 -26.67
N PHE A 87 6.40 0.94 -27.30
CA PHE A 87 6.03 2.35 -27.57
C PHE A 87 4.75 2.43 -28.42
N ASP A 88 4.45 1.39 -29.21
CA ASP A 88 3.17 1.24 -29.90
C ASP A 88 1.98 1.18 -28.91
N ASP A 89 2.14 0.49 -27.77
CA ASP A 89 1.09 0.45 -26.74
C ASP A 89 0.90 1.81 -26.04
N ILE A 90 1.98 2.61 -25.93
CA ILE A 90 1.91 3.97 -25.35
C ILE A 90 1.37 4.95 -26.38
N MET A 91 1.76 4.83 -27.64
CA MET A 91 1.23 5.66 -28.73
C MET A 91 -0.22 5.36 -29.03
N ASP A 92 -0.65 4.09 -29.01
CA ASP A 92 -2.06 3.70 -29.11
C ASP A 92 -2.88 4.20 -27.89
N ALA A 93 -2.31 4.25 -26.70
CA ALA A 93 -2.97 4.79 -25.52
C ALA A 93 -3.11 6.32 -25.53
N PHE A 94 -2.16 7.04 -26.16
CA PHE A 94 -2.13 8.51 -26.15
C PHE A 94 -2.67 9.17 -27.42
N PHE A 95 -2.57 8.51 -28.59
CA PHE A 95 -3.00 9.05 -29.87
C PHE A 95 -3.99 8.14 -30.63
N GLY A 96 -4.31 6.97 -30.08
CA GLY A 96 -5.10 5.94 -30.74
C GLY A 96 -6.59 6.24 -30.84
N GLY A 97 -6.91 7.19 -31.63
CA GLY A 97 -8.25 7.31 -32.24
C GLY A 97 -8.48 6.38 -33.42
N GLY A 98 -7.69 5.31 -33.62
CA GLY A 98 -7.78 4.39 -34.75
C GLY A 98 -8.03 2.97 -34.32
N GLY A 99 -9.24 2.46 -34.58
CA GLY A 99 -9.78 1.16 -34.26
C GLY A 99 -8.82 -0.01 -34.33
N ASN A 100 -8.19 -0.32 -33.21
CA ASN A 100 -7.61 -1.62 -32.99
C ASN A 100 -8.77 -2.58 -32.73
N THR A 101 -9.05 -3.47 -33.64
CA THR A 101 -9.98 -4.58 -33.45
C THR A 101 -9.43 -5.45 -32.33
N ARG A 102 -9.77 -5.09 -31.08
CA ARG A 102 -9.57 -5.97 -29.95
C ARG A 102 -10.37 -7.22 -30.25
N GLY A 103 -9.69 -8.35 -30.33
CA GLY A 103 -10.36 -9.64 -30.50
C GLY A 103 -11.47 -9.85 -29.45
N PRO A 104 -12.27 -10.92 -29.56
CA PRO A 104 -13.35 -11.17 -28.64
C PRO A 104 -12.84 -11.20 -27.20
N ARG A 105 -13.62 -10.65 -26.28
CA ARG A 105 -13.31 -10.70 -24.86
C ARG A 105 -13.32 -12.14 -24.38
N SER A 106 -12.32 -12.54 -23.63
CA SER A 106 -12.36 -13.85 -22.98
C SER A 106 -13.52 -13.91 -21.97
N ARG A 107 -14.27 -15.02 -21.99
CA ARG A 107 -15.26 -15.30 -20.93
C ARG A 107 -14.58 -15.58 -19.60
N VAL A 108 -13.44 -16.27 -19.65
CA VAL A 108 -12.62 -16.56 -18.47
C VAL A 108 -11.76 -15.34 -18.19
N GLN A 109 -12.04 -14.67 -17.08
CA GLN A 109 -11.30 -13.49 -16.63
C GLN A 109 -10.84 -13.71 -15.19
N ARG A 110 -9.73 -13.09 -14.78
CA ARG A 110 -9.31 -13.09 -13.39
C ARG A 110 -10.33 -12.35 -12.52
N GLY A 111 -10.60 -12.89 -11.35
CA GLY A 111 -11.42 -12.27 -10.34
C GLY A 111 -10.81 -10.97 -9.80
N GLN A 112 -11.65 -10.19 -9.18
CA GLN A 112 -11.22 -8.95 -8.55
C GLN A 112 -10.56 -9.23 -7.21
N ASP A 113 -9.55 -8.42 -6.89
CA ASP A 113 -8.98 -8.42 -5.56
C ASP A 113 -9.98 -7.76 -4.60
N ALA A 114 -10.07 -8.29 -3.38
CA ALA A 114 -10.96 -7.79 -2.34
C ALA A 114 -10.14 -7.16 -1.20
N LEU A 115 -10.67 -6.12 -0.58
CA LEU A 115 -10.11 -5.50 0.62
C LEU A 115 -11.11 -5.64 1.76
N LEU A 116 -10.68 -6.26 2.86
CA LEU A 116 -11.43 -6.37 4.11
C LEU A 116 -10.67 -5.63 5.21
N ARG A 117 -11.38 -4.83 6.02
CA ARG A 117 -10.84 -4.24 7.23
C ARG A 117 -11.13 -5.14 8.41
N LEU A 118 -10.10 -5.45 9.18
CA LEU A 118 -10.21 -6.27 10.37
C LEU A 118 -9.74 -5.46 11.57
N GLN A 119 -10.66 -5.23 12.51
CA GLN A 119 -10.35 -4.59 13.76
C GLN A 119 -9.76 -5.62 14.72
N VAL A 120 -8.62 -5.26 15.32
CA VAL A 120 -7.92 -6.07 16.34
C VAL A 120 -7.56 -5.19 17.52
N ASP A 121 -7.41 -5.81 18.69
CA ASP A 121 -6.95 -5.11 19.87
C ASP A 121 -5.45 -4.83 19.82
N LEU A 122 -4.99 -3.86 20.63
CA LEU A 122 -3.58 -3.49 20.67
C LEU A 122 -2.67 -4.67 21.06
N ALA A 123 -3.14 -5.51 21.99
CA ALA A 123 -2.42 -6.69 22.42
C ALA A 123 -2.33 -7.75 21.31
N GLU A 124 -3.43 -7.99 20.59
CA GLU A 124 -3.47 -8.89 19.43
C GLU A 124 -2.53 -8.41 18.31
N ALA A 125 -2.53 -7.09 18.02
CA ALA A 125 -1.63 -6.50 17.04
C ALA A 125 -0.15 -6.57 17.45
N ALA A 126 0.12 -6.49 18.76
CA ALA A 126 1.46 -6.57 19.30
C ALA A 126 2.03 -7.99 19.27
N PHE A 127 1.26 -8.98 19.71
CA PHE A 127 1.76 -10.34 19.91
C PHE A 127 1.33 -11.34 18.85
N GLY A 128 0.43 -10.90 17.95
CA GLY A 128 -0.13 -11.75 16.89
C GLY A 128 -1.33 -12.55 17.39
N VAL A 129 -2.21 -12.86 16.46
CA VAL A 129 -3.45 -13.60 16.74
C VAL A 129 -3.92 -14.30 15.49
N THR A 130 -4.73 -15.33 15.67
CA THR A 130 -5.43 -16.01 14.58
C THR A 130 -6.92 -15.77 14.70
N HIS A 131 -7.52 -15.18 13.66
CA HIS A 131 -8.95 -14.88 13.59
C HIS A 131 -9.64 -15.70 12.51
N ASP A 132 -10.82 -16.22 12.83
CA ASP A 132 -11.75 -16.79 11.86
C ASP A 132 -12.70 -15.69 11.37
N ILE A 133 -12.55 -15.31 10.10
CA ILE A 133 -13.37 -14.28 9.47
C ILE A 133 -14.37 -14.89 8.50
N LYS A 134 -15.53 -14.28 8.35
CA LYS A 134 -16.55 -14.66 7.37
C LYS A 134 -16.52 -13.68 6.22
N VAL A 135 -16.29 -14.18 5.00
CA VAL A 135 -16.17 -13.38 3.80
C VAL A 135 -17.27 -13.75 2.83
N ASP A 136 -18.01 -12.75 2.35
CA ASP A 136 -18.96 -12.90 1.26
C ASP A 136 -18.20 -12.68 -0.06
N THR A 137 -17.99 -13.75 -0.82
CA THR A 137 -17.18 -13.72 -2.04
C THR A 137 -17.83 -14.52 -3.15
N ALA A 138 -17.39 -14.30 -4.39
CA ALA A 138 -17.77 -15.13 -5.50
C ALA A 138 -16.90 -16.38 -5.53
N VAL A 139 -17.54 -17.55 -5.59
CA VAL A 139 -16.91 -18.87 -5.73
C VAL A 139 -17.30 -19.51 -7.05
N VAL A 140 -16.55 -20.50 -7.51
CA VAL A 140 -16.90 -21.27 -8.71
C VAL A 140 -18.29 -21.89 -8.51
N CYS A 141 -19.13 -21.79 -9.52
CA CYS A 141 -20.44 -22.47 -9.51
C CYS A 141 -20.22 -23.98 -9.54
N THR A 142 -20.68 -24.66 -8.51
CA THR A 142 -20.51 -26.12 -8.36
C THR A 142 -21.32 -26.94 -9.35
N ARG A 143 -22.39 -26.37 -9.94
CA ARG A 143 -23.24 -27.06 -10.92
C ARG A 143 -22.58 -27.15 -12.31
N CYS A 144 -21.92 -26.08 -12.75
CA CYS A 144 -21.32 -26.00 -14.08
C CYS A 144 -19.78 -25.92 -14.06
N ASP A 145 -19.14 -26.07 -12.90
CA ASP A 145 -17.70 -26.00 -12.72
C ASP A 145 -17.03 -24.80 -13.42
N GLY A 146 -17.75 -23.66 -13.43
CA GLY A 146 -17.25 -22.41 -13.98
C GLY A 146 -17.55 -22.21 -15.49
N SER A 147 -18.05 -23.20 -16.22
CA SER A 147 -18.35 -23.06 -17.64
C SER A 147 -19.46 -22.05 -17.94
N GLY A 148 -20.39 -21.86 -17.02
CA GLY A 148 -21.61 -21.04 -17.18
C GLY A 148 -22.68 -21.74 -18.02
N ALA A 149 -22.43 -22.93 -18.56
CA ALA A 149 -23.37 -23.69 -19.37
C ALA A 149 -24.04 -24.80 -18.55
N GLU A 150 -25.24 -25.23 -18.94
CA GLU A 150 -25.88 -26.41 -18.37
C GLU A 150 -25.14 -27.67 -18.82
N ASP A 151 -25.31 -28.79 -18.13
CA ASP A 151 -24.48 -30.01 -18.17
C ASP A 151 -24.13 -30.56 -19.56
N ASP A 152 -25.00 -30.41 -20.56
CA ASP A 152 -24.76 -30.88 -21.93
C ASP A 152 -24.57 -29.75 -22.97
N SER A 153 -24.39 -28.50 -22.51
CA SER A 153 -24.28 -27.33 -23.36
C SER A 153 -22.87 -26.75 -23.36
N GLU A 154 -22.40 -26.36 -24.53
CA GLU A 154 -21.12 -25.65 -24.68
C GLU A 154 -21.32 -24.28 -25.33
N ALA A 155 -20.35 -23.39 -25.10
CA ALA A 155 -20.35 -22.10 -25.74
C ALA A 155 -20.11 -22.22 -27.24
N VAL A 156 -21.09 -21.79 -28.05
CA VAL A 156 -21.03 -21.82 -29.51
C VAL A 156 -20.61 -20.48 -30.09
N THR A 157 -19.98 -20.50 -31.27
CA THR A 157 -19.59 -19.26 -31.97
C THR A 157 -20.80 -18.39 -32.26
N CYS A 158 -20.74 -17.10 -31.95
CA CYS A 158 -21.83 -16.16 -32.18
C CYS A 158 -22.12 -16.00 -33.67
N GLY A 159 -23.35 -16.33 -34.10
CA GLY A 159 -23.77 -16.22 -35.51
C GLY A 159 -23.83 -14.78 -36.04
N THR A 160 -23.92 -13.77 -35.17
CA THR A 160 -24.02 -12.37 -35.58
C THR A 160 -22.65 -11.75 -35.90
N CYS A 161 -21.63 -12.03 -35.11
CA CYS A 161 -20.28 -11.50 -35.31
C CYS A 161 -19.26 -12.55 -35.78
N HIS A 162 -19.70 -13.80 -35.97
CA HIS A 162 -18.86 -14.92 -36.43
C HIS A 162 -17.56 -15.08 -35.60
N GLY A 163 -17.66 -14.91 -34.31
CA GLY A 163 -16.53 -15.02 -33.37
C GLY A 163 -15.75 -13.76 -33.12
N HIS A 164 -15.96 -12.67 -33.86
CA HIS A 164 -15.18 -11.44 -33.73
C HIS A 164 -15.49 -10.60 -32.46
N GLY A 165 -16.63 -10.85 -31.81
CA GLY A 165 -17.06 -10.09 -30.64
C GLY A 165 -17.59 -8.69 -30.94
N GLU A 166 -17.32 -8.14 -32.12
CA GLU A 166 -17.69 -6.80 -32.55
C GLU A 166 -18.43 -6.79 -33.88
N VAL A 167 -19.27 -5.78 -34.08
CA VAL A 167 -19.97 -5.52 -35.35
C VAL A 167 -19.59 -4.13 -35.84
N GLN A 168 -19.31 -4.00 -37.13
CA GLN A 168 -19.02 -2.72 -37.75
C GLN A 168 -20.31 -1.95 -38.01
N HIS A 169 -20.36 -0.72 -37.49
CA HIS A 169 -21.44 0.21 -37.79
C HIS A 169 -20.90 1.36 -38.64
N VAL A 170 -21.50 1.56 -39.81
CA VAL A 170 -21.14 2.65 -40.71
C VAL A 170 -22.05 3.85 -40.40
N GLN A 171 -21.49 4.90 -39.88
CA GLN A 171 -22.20 6.15 -39.61
C GLN A 171 -21.86 7.18 -40.70
N ARG A 172 -22.88 7.67 -41.41
CA ARG A 172 -22.71 8.72 -42.42
C ARG A 172 -22.69 10.06 -41.70
N THR A 173 -21.60 10.78 -41.79
CA THR A 173 -21.46 12.14 -41.28
C THR A 173 -21.34 13.11 -42.46
N PRO A 174 -21.57 14.42 -42.29
CA PRO A 174 -21.38 15.44 -43.34
C PRO A 174 -19.97 15.48 -43.96
N LEU A 175 -18.98 14.92 -43.26
CA LEU A 175 -17.57 14.85 -43.66
C LEU A 175 -17.17 13.49 -44.26
N GLY A 176 -18.12 12.55 -44.41
CA GLY A 176 -17.84 11.22 -44.97
C GLY A 176 -18.43 10.09 -44.11
N SER A 177 -18.18 8.83 -44.54
CA SER A 177 -18.61 7.65 -43.81
C SER A 177 -17.55 7.21 -42.81
N VAL A 178 -17.89 7.20 -41.53
CA VAL A 178 -17.05 6.71 -40.43
C VAL A 178 -17.48 5.29 -40.07
N ARG A 179 -16.52 4.34 -40.05
CA ARG A 179 -16.72 2.98 -39.56
C ARG A 179 -16.37 2.92 -38.10
N THR A 180 -17.33 2.60 -37.26
CA THR A 180 -17.14 2.39 -35.81
C THR A 180 -17.37 0.93 -35.46
N ALA A 181 -16.44 0.31 -34.73
CA ALA A 181 -16.65 -1.00 -34.13
C ALA A 181 -17.45 -0.85 -32.84
N ARG A 182 -18.47 -1.69 -32.65
CA ARG A 182 -19.26 -1.74 -31.41
C ARG A 182 -19.33 -3.18 -30.92
N PRO A 183 -19.38 -3.41 -29.59
CA PRO A 183 -19.60 -4.76 -29.08
C PRO A 183 -20.83 -5.39 -29.72
N CYS A 184 -20.72 -6.65 -30.12
CA CYS A 184 -21.84 -7.38 -30.72
C CYS A 184 -23.02 -7.45 -29.74
N PRO A 185 -24.23 -7.04 -30.14
CA PRO A 185 -25.39 -7.03 -29.25
C PRO A 185 -25.83 -8.41 -28.78
N THR A 186 -25.49 -9.46 -29.54
CA THR A 186 -25.87 -10.84 -29.24
C THR A 186 -24.93 -11.51 -28.23
N CYS A 187 -23.62 -11.33 -28.38
CA CYS A 187 -22.64 -11.96 -27.50
C CYS A 187 -21.96 -10.97 -26.54
N HIS A 188 -22.33 -9.68 -26.54
CA HIS A 188 -21.80 -8.64 -25.68
C HIS A 188 -20.26 -8.51 -25.71
N GLY A 189 -19.65 -8.86 -26.83
CA GLY A 189 -18.19 -8.77 -27.01
C GLY A 189 -17.44 -10.08 -26.80
N PHE A 190 -18.09 -11.17 -26.39
CA PHE A 190 -17.43 -12.44 -26.10
C PHE A 190 -17.13 -13.28 -27.35
N GLY A 191 -17.74 -13.00 -28.51
CA GLY A 191 -17.56 -13.78 -29.73
C GLY A 191 -18.27 -15.14 -29.70
N SER A 192 -18.72 -15.59 -28.54
CA SER A 192 -19.48 -16.87 -28.36
C SER A 192 -20.75 -16.60 -27.53
N VAL A 193 -21.71 -17.51 -27.66
CA VAL A 193 -22.99 -17.50 -26.92
C VAL A 193 -23.15 -18.85 -26.24
N ILE A 194 -23.66 -18.87 -25.04
CA ILE A 194 -24.07 -20.08 -24.32
C ILE A 194 -25.56 -20.26 -24.60
N PRO A 195 -25.97 -21.30 -25.37
CA PRO A 195 -27.38 -21.50 -25.71
C PRO A 195 -28.25 -21.78 -24.50
N ASP A 196 -27.76 -22.66 -23.61
CA ASP A 196 -28.43 -23.05 -22.38
C ASP A 196 -27.57 -22.67 -21.19
N PRO A 197 -27.79 -21.45 -20.61
CA PRO A 197 -27.02 -20.99 -19.48
C PRO A 197 -27.38 -21.75 -18.19
N CYS A 198 -26.38 -22.05 -17.38
CA CYS A 198 -26.55 -22.71 -16.10
C CYS A 198 -27.58 -21.96 -15.22
N HIS A 199 -28.58 -22.67 -14.70
CA HIS A 199 -29.67 -22.07 -13.92
C HIS A 199 -29.23 -21.51 -12.58
N GLU A 200 -28.11 -21.98 -12.00
CA GLU A 200 -27.62 -21.52 -10.72
C GLU A 200 -26.84 -20.20 -10.85
N CYS A 201 -25.97 -20.08 -11.84
CA CYS A 201 -25.12 -18.90 -12.02
C CYS A 201 -25.57 -17.98 -13.18
N ASN A 202 -26.62 -18.36 -13.94
CA ASN A 202 -27.13 -17.61 -15.09
C ASN A 202 -26.08 -17.30 -16.17
N GLY A 203 -25.14 -18.23 -16.37
CA GLY A 203 -24.09 -18.08 -17.37
C GLY A 203 -22.80 -17.38 -16.89
N ASP A 204 -22.74 -16.91 -15.64
CA ASP A 204 -21.56 -16.20 -15.11
C ASP A 204 -20.43 -17.16 -14.67
N GLY A 205 -20.73 -18.45 -14.46
CA GLY A 205 -19.75 -19.46 -14.04
C GLY A 205 -19.36 -19.37 -12.57
N ARG A 206 -19.92 -18.42 -11.81
CA ARG A 206 -19.66 -18.20 -10.39
C ARG A 206 -20.91 -17.81 -9.64
N VAL A 207 -20.93 -18.08 -8.33
CA VAL A 207 -22.04 -17.75 -7.43
C VAL A 207 -21.52 -17.04 -6.18
N ARG A 208 -22.31 -16.19 -5.58
CA ARG A 208 -21.94 -15.60 -4.29
C ARG A 208 -22.17 -16.58 -3.16
N SER A 209 -21.15 -16.75 -2.33
CA SER A 209 -21.20 -17.64 -1.16
C SER A 209 -20.46 -17.00 0.00
N ARG A 210 -20.91 -17.36 1.21
CA ARG A 210 -20.25 -16.99 2.46
C ARG A 210 -19.36 -18.14 2.89
N ARG A 211 -18.07 -17.85 3.08
CA ARG A 211 -17.09 -18.83 3.59
C ARG A 211 -16.34 -18.30 4.79
N SER A 212 -15.88 -19.20 5.64
CA SER A 212 -14.99 -18.86 6.75
C SER A 212 -13.53 -19.05 6.32
N LEU A 213 -12.69 -18.08 6.66
CA LEU A 213 -11.26 -18.10 6.40
C LEU A 213 -10.54 -17.86 7.73
N THR A 214 -9.52 -18.67 7.99
CA THR A 214 -8.64 -18.48 9.15
C THR A 214 -7.47 -17.58 8.73
N VAL A 215 -7.31 -16.46 9.41
CA VAL A 215 -6.29 -15.45 9.13
C VAL A 215 -5.32 -15.35 10.29
N SER A 216 -4.05 -15.57 10.02
CA SER A 216 -2.98 -15.36 11.00
C SER A 216 -2.41 -13.96 10.86
N ILE A 217 -2.51 -13.17 11.91
CA ILE A 217 -1.96 -11.81 12.02
C ILE A 217 -0.60 -11.93 12.72
N PRO A 218 0.51 -11.59 12.08
CA PRO A 218 1.83 -11.70 12.67
C PRO A 218 2.03 -10.67 13.80
N ALA A 219 2.88 -11.00 14.77
CA ALA A 219 3.24 -10.08 15.85
C ALA A 219 3.90 -8.80 15.31
N GLY A 220 3.58 -7.66 15.95
CA GLY A 220 4.17 -6.37 15.62
C GLY A 220 3.49 -5.61 14.49
N VAL A 221 2.35 -6.09 13.97
CA VAL A 221 1.58 -5.34 12.95
C VAL A 221 1.15 -3.98 13.48
N ASP A 222 1.09 -2.99 12.60
CA ASP A 222 0.65 -1.63 12.95
C ASP A 222 -0.62 -1.26 12.19
N GLN A 223 -1.24 -0.16 12.60
CA GLN A 223 -2.40 0.43 11.92
C GLN A 223 -2.16 0.53 10.41
N GLY A 224 -3.12 0.03 9.61
CA GLY A 224 -3.07 0.07 8.15
C GLY A 224 -2.14 -0.97 7.52
N THR A 225 -1.57 -1.90 8.29
CA THR A 225 -0.82 -3.04 7.74
C THR A 225 -1.75 -3.91 6.90
N ARG A 226 -1.31 -4.26 5.69
CA ARG A 226 -2.07 -5.13 4.78
C ARG A 226 -1.46 -6.51 4.70
N ILE A 227 -2.28 -7.52 4.96
CA ILE A 227 -1.94 -8.93 4.86
C ILE A 227 -2.58 -9.45 3.58
N GLN A 228 -1.78 -9.99 2.66
CA GLN A 228 -2.25 -10.57 1.40
C GLN A 228 -2.50 -12.07 1.58
N LEU A 229 -3.70 -12.50 1.25
CA LEU A 229 -4.09 -13.89 1.14
C LEU A 229 -4.25 -14.19 -0.36
N ALA A 230 -3.24 -14.81 -0.94
CA ALA A 230 -3.19 -15.07 -2.38
C ALA A 230 -4.28 -16.07 -2.78
N GLY A 231 -5.05 -15.72 -3.82
CA GLY A 231 -6.10 -16.56 -4.35
C GLY A 231 -7.37 -16.65 -3.49
N GLU A 232 -7.50 -15.84 -2.42
CA GLU A 232 -8.66 -15.82 -1.53
C GLU A 232 -9.67 -14.70 -1.86
N GLY A 233 -9.45 -13.98 -2.97
CA GLY A 233 -10.36 -12.98 -3.50
C GLY A 233 -11.58 -13.58 -4.21
N GLU A 234 -12.26 -12.76 -5.02
CA GLU A 234 -13.40 -13.23 -5.82
C GLU A 234 -12.92 -14.12 -7.00
N VAL A 235 -13.65 -15.19 -7.26
CA VAL A 235 -13.49 -15.96 -8.49
C VAL A 235 -13.95 -15.11 -9.67
N GLY A 236 -13.19 -15.18 -10.77
CA GLY A 236 -13.49 -14.43 -11.97
C GLY A 236 -14.69 -14.98 -12.76
N PRO A 237 -15.31 -14.15 -13.61
CA PRO A 237 -16.32 -14.62 -14.55
C PRO A 237 -15.81 -15.79 -15.39
N GLY A 238 -16.74 -16.70 -15.75
CA GLY A 238 -16.40 -17.88 -16.53
C GLY A 238 -15.50 -18.87 -15.79
N GLY A 239 -15.59 -18.94 -14.46
CA GLY A 239 -14.75 -19.80 -13.63
C GLY A 239 -13.27 -19.41 -13.68
N GLY A 240 -12.95 -18.13 -13.96
CA GLY A 240 -11.58 -17.64 -14.04
C GLY A 240 -10.86 -17.69 -12.71
N PRO A 241 -9.51 -17.58 -12.70
CA PRO A 241 -8.73 -17.66 -11.48
C PRO A 241 -9.16 -16.57 -10.49
N PRO A 242 -9.17 -16.87 -9.19
CA PRO A 242 -9.53 -15.90 -8.17
C PRO A 242 -8.54 -14.74 -8.11
N GLY A 243 -8.99 -13.59 -7.61
CA GLY A 243 -8.15 -12.50 -7.17
C GLY A 243 -7.51 -12.79 -5.83
N ASP A 244 -6.91 -11.78 -5.21
CA ASP A 244 -6.34 -11.86 -3.87
C ASP A 244 -7.24 -11.15 -2.85
N LEU A 245 -7.22 -11.62 -1.60
CA LEU A 245 -7.86 -10.92 -0.50
C LEU A 245 -6.80 -10.18 0.31
N TYR A 246 -6.99 -8.88 0.46
CA TYR A 246 -6.18 -8.04 1.32
C TYR A 246 -6.92 -7.75 2.62
N ILE A 247 -6.27 -8.01 3.74
CA ILE A 247 -6.80 -7.67 5.06
C ILE A 247 -6.02 -6.47 5.57
N GLU A 248 -6.72 -5.35 5.72
CA GLU A 248 -6.18 -4.13 6.32
C GLU A 248 -6.47 -4.14 7.81
N VAL A 249 -5.40 -4.14 8.61
CA VAL A 249 -5.49 -4.18 10.08
C VAL A 249 -5.86 -2.80 10.62
N GLU A 250 -6.93 -2.73 11.41
CA GLU A 250 -7.33 -1.56 12.18
C GLU A 250 -7.13 -1.84 13.67
N VAL A 251 -6.19 -1.13 14.31
CA VAL A 251 -5.89 -1.33 15.72
C VAL A 251 -6.82 -0.49 16.58
N ALA A 252 -7.53 -1.13 17.49
CA ALA A 252 -8.41 -0.45 18.46
C ALA A 252 -7.59 0.39 19.45
N ARG A 253 -8.20 1.48 19.94
CA ARG A 253 -7.57 2.30 20.99
C ARG A 253 -7.56 1.54 22.30
N HIS A 254 -6.39 1.50 22.94
CA HIS A 254 -6.23 0.88 24.24
C HIS A 254 -6.49 1.90 25.35
N PRO A 255 -7.14 1.54 26.48
CA PRO A 255 -7.46 2.47 27.56
C PRO A 255 -6.23 2.99 28.31
N VAL A 256 -5.17 2.20 28.40
CA VAL A 256 -3.96 2.51 29.18
C VAL A 256 -2.79 2.84 28.26
N PHE A 257 -2.56 2.02 27.23
CA PHE A 257 -1.37 2.12 26.39
C PHE A 257 -1.61 2.88 25.09
N THR A 258 -0.62 3.68 24.71
CA THR A 258 -0.55 4.33 23.40
C THR A 258 0.68 3.82 22.68
N ARG A 259 0.53 3.34 21.45
CA ARG A 259 1.64 2.84 20.63
C ARG A 259 2.25 3.95 19.77
N LYS A 260 3.58 3.98 19.69
CA LYS A 260 4.33 4.82 18.75
C LYS A 260 5.47 4.02 18.12
N GLY A 261 5.24 3.45 16.94
CA GLY A 261 6.14 2.47 16.32
C GLY A 261 6.23 1.21 17.19
N ASP A 262 7.44 0.82 17.61
CA ASP A 262 7.64 -0.32 18.52
C ASP A 262 7.53 0.07 20.00
N GLN A 263 7.45 1.35 20.33
CA GLN A 263 7.33 1.83 21.70
C GLN A 263 5.88 1.83 22.18
N LEU A 264 5.67 1.40 23.42
CA LEU A 264 4.46 1.65 24.20
C LEU A 264 4.65 2.85 25.12
N ARG A 265 3.58 3.59 25.38
CA ARG A 265 3.54 4.70 26.30
C ARG A 265 2.33 4.58 27.21
N CYS A 266 2.54 4.85 28.49
CA CYS A 266 1.46 4.97 29.46
C CYS A 266 1.76 6.10 30.44
N GLN A 267 0.77 6.52 31.21
CA GLN A 267 0.93 7.46 32.31
C GLN A 267 0.66 6.76 33.63
N VAL A 268 1.47 7.08 34.65
CA VAL A 268 1.30 6.58 36.01
C VAL A 268 1.15 7.75 36.96
N THR A 269 0.05 7.79 37.70
CA THR A 269 -0.20 8.80 38.71
C THR A 269 0.38 8.34 40.03
N LEU A 270 1.23 9.18 40.62
CA LEU A 270 1.87 8.94 41.90
C LEU A 270 1.48 10.03 42.91
N PRO A 271 1.22 9.67 44.17
CA PRO A 271 1.12 10.69 45.22
C PRO A 271 2.47 11.41 45.40
N MET A 272 2.43 12.69 45.76
CA MET A 272 3.65 13.51 45.94
C MET A 272 4.63 12.90 46.93
N THR A 273 4.15 12.20 47.94
CA THR A 273 4.98 11.55 48.97
C THR A 273 5.78 10.39 48.38
N ALA A 274 5.17 9.56 47.53
CA ALA A 274 5.84 8.50 46.85
C ALA A 274 6.85 9.02 45.81
N ALA A 275 6.52 10.08 45.11
CA ALA A 275 7.44 10.72 44.16
C ALA A 275 8.65 11.36 44.88
N ALA A 276 8.44 11.94 46.04
CA ALA A 276 9.51 12.57 46.86
C ALA A 276 10.45 11.54 47.49
N LEU A 277 9.92 10.44 48.01
CA LEU A 277 10.68 9.40 48.71
C LEU A 277 11.24 8.31 47.82
N GLY A 278 10.72 8.16 46.62
CA GLY A 278 10.93 7.02 45.77
C GLY A 278 10.02 5.87 46.15
N THR A 279 9.70 5.04 45.19
CA THR A 279 8.79 3.91 45.40
C THR A 279 8.99 2.84 44.32
N HIS A 280 8.44 1.66 44.59
CA HIS A 280 8.30 0.59 43.60
C HIS A 280 6.84 0.48 43.20
N VAL A 281 6.56 0.35 41.90
CA VAL A 281 5.19 0.21 41.37
C VAL A 281 5.14 -0.95 40.40
N ASP A 282 4.20 -1.85 40.58
CA ASP A 282 3.92 -2.91 39.62
C ASP A 282 2.93 -2.41 38.58
N LEU A 283 3.36 -2.40 37.32
CA LEU A 283 2.55 -1.96 36.19
C LEU A 283 1.98 -3.14 35.45
N PRO A 284 0.71 -3.12 35.01
CA PRO A 284 0.20 -4.14 34.12
C PRO A 284 0.98 -4.11 32.81
N THR A 285 1.22 -5.28 32.24
CA THR A 285 1.83 -5.42 30.92
C THR A 285 0.74 -5.49 29.85
N LEU A 286 1.10 -5.29 28.59
CA LEU A 286 0.15 -5.46 27.50
C LEU A 286 -0.19 -6.95 27.28
N GLU A 287 0.68 -7.86 27.72
CA GLU A 287 0.46 -9.31 27.70
C GLU A 287 -0.72 -9.73 28.57
N ALA A 288 -0.97 -9.00 29.66
CA ALA A 288 -2.09 -9.29 30.58
C ALA A 288 -3.48 -9.20 29.90
N ASP A 289 -3.58 -8.53 28.75
CA ASP A 289 -4.82 -8.43 27.98
C ASP A 289 -5.08 -9.66 27.09
N LEU A 290 -4.12 -10.59 27.00
CA LEU A 290 -4.24 -11.81 26.19
C LEU A 290 -4.51 -13.02 27.10
N ALA A 291 -5.63 -13.72 26.85
CA ALA A 291 -6.07 -14.83 27.67
C ALA A 291 -5.14 -16.06 27.65
N ASP A 292 -4.31 -16.22 26.61
CA ASP A 292 -3.55 -17.43 26.33
C ASP A 292 -2.02 -17.22 26.21
N GLN A 293 -1.47 -16.14 26.76
CA GLN A 293 -0.02 -15.87 26.68
C GLN A 293 0.69 -16.18 28.02
N ASP A 294 1.85 -16.86 27.94
CA ASP A 294 2.74 -17.18 29.06
C ASP A 294 3.59 -15.97 29.51
N GLY A 295 3.10 -14.73 29.34
CA GLY A 295 3.81 -13.51 29.75
C GLY A 295 3.52 -13.12 31.19
N PRO A 296 4.38 -12.32 31.84
CA PRO A 296 4.08 -11.78 33.16
C PRO A 296 2.95 -10.74 33.06
N ASP A 297 1.96 -10.84 33.94
CA ASP A 297 0.83 -9.89 34.01
C ASP A 297 1.29 -8.49 34.45
N THR A 298 2.40 -8.40 35.17
CA THR A 298 2.94 -7.15 35.70
C THR A 298 4.45 -7.05 35.52
N VAL A 299 4.95 -5.81 35.44
CA VAL A 299 6.37 -5.47 35.42
C VAL A 299 6.66 -4.41 36.48
N GLY A 300 7.69 -4.64 37.28
CA GLY A 300 8.11 -3.70 38.34
C GLY A 300 8.80 -2.47 37.75
N LEU A 301 8.40 -1.29 38.22
CA LEU A 301 9.01 -0.01 37.91
C LEU A 301 9.58 0.61 39.19
N GLU A 302 10.90 0.79 39.24
CA GLU A 302 11.57 1.56 40.29
C GLU A 302 11.46 3.05 39.98
N VAL A 303 10.81 3.78 40.87
CA VAL A 303 10.67 5.22 40.78
C VAL A 303 11.71 5.90 41.71
N PRO A 304 12.68 6.65 41.16
CA PRO A 304 13.69 7.33 41.96
C PRO A 304 13.08 8.39 42.90
N ALA A 305 13.71 8.60 44.05
CA ALA A 305 13.32 9.68 44.93
C ALA A 305 13.53 11.05 44.24
N GLY A 306 12.57 11.95 44.38
CA GLY A 306 12.59 13.27 43.76
C GLY A 306 12.07 13.33 42.33
N THR A 307 11.43 12.26 41.84
CA THR A 307 10.79 12.22 40.51
C THR A 307 9.77 13.33 40.34
N GLN A 308 9.87 14.06 39.24
CA GLN A 308 9.00 15.19 38.91
C GLN A 308 7.84 14.82 37.99
N SER A 309 6.75 15.58 38.08
CA SER A 309 5.63 15.43 37.14
C SER A 309 6.07 15.75 35.71
N GLY A 310 5.71 14.89 34.75
CA GLY A 310 6.15 14.96 33.35
C GLY A 310 7.51 14.30 33.08
N GLU A 311 8.17 13.76 34.09
CA GLU A 311 9.37 12.93 33.92
C GLU A 311 9.01 11.58 33.32
N THR A 312 9.90 11.04 32.48
CA THR A 312 9.65 9.76 31.80
C THR A 312 10.68 8.72 32.22
N LEU A 313 10.21 7.56 32.63
CA LEU A 313 11.02 6.39 32.89
C LEU A 313 10.83 5.36 31.76
N THR A 314 11.90 4.65 31.43
CA THR A 314 11.89 3.69 30.32
C THR A 314 12.19 2.28 30.78
N LEU A 315 11.25 1.38 30.57
CA LEU A 315 11.41 -0.06 30.76
C LEU A 315 11.80 -0.70 29.43
N ARG A 316 13.05 -1.16 29.33
CA ARG A 316 13.61 -1.71 28.11
C ARG A 316 12.97 -3.06 27.78
N GLY A 317 12.67 -3.27 26.49
CA GLY A 317 12.14 -4.52 25.99
C GLY A 317 10.69 -4.83 26.42
N GLN A 318 9.96 -3.86 27.00
CA GLN A 318 8.56 -4.00 27.41
C GLN A 318 7.57 -3.33 26.42
N GLY A 319 8.05 -3.04 25.22
CA GLY A 319 7.24 -2.51 24.12
C GLY A 319 6.69 -3.61 23.20
N VAL A 320 6.31 -3.22 21.99
CA VAL A 320 5.78 -4.12 20.96
C VAL A 320 6.92 -4.90 20.30
N PRO A 321 6.74 -6.21 20.04
CA PRO A 321 7.66 -6.97 19.20
C PRO A 321 7.82 -6.35 17.81
N ARG A 322 9.01 -6.44 17.26
CA ARG A 322 9.28 -5.90 15.91
C ARG A 322 8.73 -6.82 14.85
N LEU A 323 7.95 -6.27 13.92
CA LEU A 323 7.43 -7.03 12.77
C LEU A 323 8.55 -7.61 11.90
N ARG A 324 9.69 -6.92 11.81
CA ARG A 324 10.87 -7.36 11.06
C ARG A 324 12.10 -7.32 11.95
N GLY A 325 12.69 -8.49 12.20
CA GLY A 325 13.89 -8.64 13.01
C GLY A 325 13.60 -9.02 14.46
N PRO A 326 14.64 -9.33 15.23
CA PRO A 326 14.52 -9.75 16.63
C PRO A 326 14.30 -8.56 17.57
N GLY A 327 13.71 -8.86 18.74
CA GLY A 327 13.58 -7.95 19.86
C GLY A 327 12.25 -7.21 19.90
N ARG A 328 12.11 -6.42 20.95
CA ARG A 328 10.93 -5.61 21.28
C ARG A 328 11.35 -4.16 21.47
N GLY A 329 10.41 -3.24 21.33
CA GLY A 329 10.56 -1.86 21.73
C GLY A 329 10.54 -1.70 23.24
N ASP A 330 10.47 -0.46 23.70
CA ASP A 330 10.49 -0.11 25.12
C ASP A 330 9.11 0.39 25.56
N LEU A 331 8.81 0.27 26.85
CA LEU A 331 7.69 0.94 27.50
C LEU A 331 8.18 2.25 28.12
N VAL A 332 7.63 3.36 27.67
CA VAL A 332 7.90 4.71 28.21
C VAL A 332 6.75 5.10 29.13
N VAL A 333 7.07 5.26 30.38
CA VAL A 333 6.12 5.62 31.45
C VAL A 333 6.30 7.07 31.82
N GLU A 334 5.26 7.89 31.62
CA GLU A 334 5.22 9.27 32.03
C GLU A 334 4.67 9.39 33.46
N MET A 335 5.43 10.00 34.34
CA MET A 335 5.04 10.20 35.74
C MET A 335 4.14 11.43 35.85
N VAL A 336 2.99 11.27 36.47
CA VAL A 336 2.09 12.36 36.86
C VAL A 336 2.04 12.41 38.38
N VAL A 337 2.63 13.45 38.95
CA VAL A 337 2.64 13.62 40.41
C VAL A 337 1.39 14.36 40.84
N GLU A 338 0.62 13.72 41.72
CA GLU A 338 -0.63 14.26 42.23
C GLU A 338 -0.44 14.80 43.64
N THR A 339 -0.88 16.06 43.86
CA THR A 339 -0.91 16.69 45.15
C THR A 339 -2.24 16.39 45.83
N PRO A 340 -2.27 15.99 47.10
CA PRO A 340 -3.52 15.68 47.80
C PRO A 340 -4.40 16.94 47.91
N ASP A 341 -5.66 16.80 47.50
CA ASP A 341 -6.66 17.86 47.50
C ASP A 341 -7.44 17.93 48.85
N ARG A 342 -7.47 16.84 49.60
CA ARG A 342 -8.14 16.72 50.90
C ARG A 342 -7.15 16.32 51.97
N LEU A 343 -6.99 17.20 52.95
CA LEU A 343 -6.09 17.00 54.09
C LEU A 343 -6.89 17.10 55.39
N ASP A 344 -6.70 16.16 56.27
CA ASP A 344 -7.11 16.31 57.67
C ASP A 344 -6.19 17.29 58.42
N ASP A 345 -6.52 17.60 59.68
CA ASP A 345 -5.79 18.57 60.46
C ASP A 345 -4.35 18.12 60.78
N GLU A 346 -4.14 16.82 60.99
CA GLU A 346 -2.83 16.23 61.26
C GLU A 346 -1.94 16.26 60.02
N GLN A 347 -2.45 15.84 58.88
CA GLN A 347 -1.74 15.88 57.58
C GLN A 347 -1.35 17.32 57.22
N ARG A 348 -2.25 18.27 57.44
CA ARG A 348 -2.00 19.68 57.19
C ARG A 348 -0.88 20.21 58.07
N GLU A 349 -0.84 19.82 59.35
CA GLU A 349 0.22 20.24 60.27
C GLU A 349 1.57 19.62 59.88
N LEU A 350 1.61 18.32 59.50
CA LEU A 350 2.85 17.71 59.02
C LEU A 350 3.38 18.37 57.73
N LEU A 351 2.51 18.75 56.81
CA LEU A 351 2.92 19.44 55.59
C LEU A 351 3.43 20.85 55.89
N LYS A 352 2.87 21.60 56.90
CA LYS A 352 3.39 22.88 57.33
C LYS A 352 4.79 22.75 57.95
N GLN A 353 4.99 21.74 58.80
CA GLN A 353 6.30 21.47 59.40
C GLN A 353 7.33 21.12 58.31
N LEU A 354 6.93 20.34 57.28
CA LEU A 354 7.80 20.05 56.16
C LEU A 354 8.15 21.32 55.37
N ALA A 355 7.18 22.21 55.11
CA ALA A 355 7.40 23.47 54.41
C ALA A 355 8.36 24.40 55.20
N GLU A 356 8.22 24.46 56.54
CA GLU A 356 9.13 25.21 57.40
C GLU A 356 10.56 24.65 57.36
N LEU A 357 10.73 23.32 57.46
CA LEU A 357 12.04 22.67 57.41
C LEU A 357 12.76 22.88 56.06
N ARG A 358 11.98 23.03 54.98
CA ARG A 358 12.53 23.30 53.65
C ARG A 358 12.65 24.78 53.30
N GLY A 359 12.15 25.68 54.18
CA GLY A 359 12.11 27.13 53.93
C GLY A 359 11.13 27.50 52.78
N GLU A 360 10.10 26.72 52.58
CA GLU A 360 9.09 26.87 51.50
C GLU A 360 7.77 27.47 52.03
N ASP A 361 7.74 27.92 53.31
CA ASP A 361 6.58 28.55 53.96
C ASP A 361 6.17 29.88 53.30
N ARG A 362 7.10 30.53 52.60
CA ARG A 362 6.88 31.76 51.83
C ARG A 362 7.47 31.66 50.44
N PRO A 363 6.85 30.88 49.54
CA PRO A 363 7.41 30.67 48.21
C PRO A 363 7.42 31.97 47.39
N GLU A 364 8.59 32.34 46.85
CA GLU A 364 8.69 33.39 45.85
C GLU A 364 8.20 32.86 44.49
N ALA A 365 7.24 33.56 43.87
CA ALA A 365 6.74 33.18 42.56
C ALA A 365 7.83 33.35 41.49
N GLN A 366 8.36 32.24 41.00
CA GLN A 366 9.24 32.25 39.83
C GLN A 366 8.38 32.19 38.55
N MET A 367 8.33 33.30 37.83
CA MET A 367 7.67 33.31 36.49
C MET A 367 8.59 32.67 35.47
N GLY A 368 8.28 31.43 35.10
CA GLY A 368 8.96 30.73 34.01
C GLY A 368 8.52 31.29 32.66
N SER A 369 9.45 31.42 31.70
CA SER A 369 9.11 31.76 30.34
C SER A 369 8.31 30.60 29.72
N THR A 370 7.20 30.89 29.05
CA THR A 370 6.33 29.92 28.34
C THR A 370 7.00 29.32 27.09
N HIS A 371 8.26 29.66 26.81
CA HIS A 371 9.03 29.00 25.74
C HIS A 371 9.39 27.59 26.19
N ARG A 372 8.72 26.56 25.59
CA ARG A 372 9.20 25.17 25.60
C ARG A 372 10.67 25.22 25.22
N HIS A 373 11.58 24.88 26.14
CA HIS A 373 12.97 24.68 25.81
C HIS A 373 13.09 23.58 24.77
N GLY A 374 13.37 23.96 23.53
CA GLY A 374 13.82 23.02 22.50
C GLY A 374 15.12 22.35 23.01
N MET A 375 15.41 21.17 22.45
CA MET A 375 16.52 20.27 22.81
C MET A 375 17.90 20.97 22.98
N PHE A 376 18.07 22.20 22.50
CA PHE A 376 19.29 23.03 22.61
C PHE A 376 19.42 23.83 23.91
N GLY A 377 18.38 23.94 24.74
CA GLY A 377 18.45 24.64 26.03
C GLY A 377 19.17 23.83 27.11
N ARG A 378 19.10 22.49 27.06
CA ARG A 378 19.70 21.61 28.08
C ARG A 378 21.23 21.50 28.04
N ILE A 379 21.86 21.92 26.93
CA ILE A 379 23.33 21.84 26.81
C ILE A 379 24.03 23.01 27.53
N LYS A 380 23.36 24.13 27.76
CA LYS A 380 23.96 25.31 28.43
C LYS A 380 24.05 25.18 29.93
N ASP A 381 23.16 24.43 30.57
CA ASP A 381 23.16 24.27 32.05
C ASP A 381 24.11 23.16 32.54
N ALA A 382 24.62 22.30 31.65
CA ALA A 382 25.60 21.25 31.98
C ALA A 382 27.07 21.77 32.04
N PHE A 383 27.30 23.06 31.70
CA PHE A 383 28.63 23.70 31.70
C PHE A 383 28.70 24.92 32.60
N ARG A 384 27.86 25.00 33.64
CA ARG A 384 28.00 25.97 34.71
C ARG A 384 28.33 25.33 36.06
#